data_e3b65ba284bbb3821d8bc4430f23401f
#
_entry.id   e3b65ba284bbb3821d8bc4430f23401f
#
_cell.length_a   1.000
_cell.length_b   1.000
_cell.length_c   1.000
_cell.angle_alpha   90.00
_cell.angle_beta   90.00
_cell.angle_gamma   90.00
#
_symmetry.space_group_name_H-M   'P 1'
#
loop_
_entity.id
_entity.type
_entity.pdbx_description
1 polymer ?
#
loop_
_entity_poly.entity_id
_entity_poly.type
_entity_poly.pdbx_seq_one_letter_code
_entity_poly.pdbx_strand_id
1 'polypeptide(L)'
;TLIKNGSGKGRRMNPLIIPLSHVLMLAALLFTAGLLGLLIRRNVIFILMSLEVMLNAAALAFVGASAHWGQTDGQIILLLILTIAAAEVAVGLGLVLQIQRRFKTLDLDVVSQMRG
;
A
#
# COMPACT_ATOMS: atom_id res chain seq x y z
N THR A 1 1.58 -42.43 -21.53
CA THR A 1 1.18 -41.59 -22.71
C THR A 1 0.69 -40.25 -22.26
N LEU A 2 -0.15 -40.22 -21.25
CA LEU A 2 -0.65 -38.97 -20.67
C LEU A 2 0.48 -38.16 -20.05
N ILE A 3 1.46 -38.86 -19.49
CA ILE A 3 2.62 -38.23 -18.87
C ILE A 3 3.45 -37.47 -19.89
N LYS A 4 3.58 -38.01 -21.08
CA LYS A 4 4.30 -37.35 -22.15
C LYS A 4 3.66 -36.05 -22.55
N ASN A 5 2.36 -36.04 -22.62
CA ASN A 5 1.63 -34.83 -22.99
C ASN A 5 1.81 -33.75 -21.92
N GLY A 6 1.88 -34.14 -20.69
CA GLY A 6 2.12 -33.21 -19.61
C GLY A 6 3.50 -32.60 -19.65
N SER A 7 4.52 -33.38 -20.02
CA SER A 7 5.89 -32.88 -19.98
C SER A 7 6.18 -31.84 -21.05
N GLY A 8 5.59 -32.00 -22.23
CA GLY A 8 5.75 -31.04 -23.31
C GLY A 8 5.08 -29.70 -23.03
N LYS A 9 3.98 -29.75 -22.30
CA LYS A 9 3.21 -28.55 -21.96
C LYS A 9 3.73 -27.81 -20.73
N GLY A 10 4.54 -28.47 -19.95
CA GLY A 10 5.08 -27.85 -18.74
C GLY A 10 5.95 -26.63 -19.00
N ARG A 11 6.41 -26.45 -20.21
CA ARG A 11 7.21 -25.29 -20.60
C ARG A 11 6.37 -24.12 -21.05
N ARG A 12 5.12 -24.37 -21.41
CA ARG A 12 4.24 -23.27 -21.80
C ARG A 12 3.76 -22.57 -20.55
N MET A 13 3.93 -21.27 -20.55
CA MET A 13 3.37 -20.48 -19.47
C MET A 13 1.85 -20.54 -19.57
N ASN A 14 1.23 -20.94 -18.48
CA ASN A 14 -0.21 -20.85 -18.35
C ASN A 14 -0.55 -19.35 -18.38
N PRO A 15 -1.50 -18.89 -19.24
CA PRO A 15 -1.86 -17.47 -19.28
C PRO A 15 -2.42 -16.95 -17.96
N LEU A 16 -2.81 -17.86 -17.05
CA LEU A 16 -3.28 -17.46 -15.72
C LEU A 16 -2.17 -17.31 -14.71
N ILE A 17 -0.94 -17.71 -15.05
CA ILE A 17 0.21 -17.59 -14.16
C ILE A 17 1.01 -16.35 -14.55
N ILE A 18 1.05 -15.40 -13.64
CA ILE A 18 1.82 -14.18 -13.83
C ILE A 18 3.23 -14.42 -13.36
N PRO A 19 4.26 -14.11 -14.17
CA PRO A 19 5.65 -14.24 -13.73
C PRO A 19 5.94 -13.39 -12.49
N LEU A 20 6.75 -13.90 -11.59
CA LEU A 20 7.15 -13.17 -10.40
C LEU A 20 7.82 -11.85 -10.75
N SER A 21 8.61 -11.82 -11.82
CA SER A 21 9.29 -10.60 -12.26
C SER A 21 8.30 -9.47 -12.57
N HIS A 22 7.15 -9.79 -13.16
CA HIS A 22 6.13 -8.79 -13.46
C HIS A 22 5.49 -8.25 -12.18
N VAL A 23 5.21 -9.13 -11.23
CA VAL A 23 4.63 -8.74 -9.94
C VAL A 23 5.60 -7.84 -9.18
N LEU A 24 6.87 -8.21 -9.11
CA LEU A 24 7.89 -7.42 -8.42
C LEU A 24 8.13 -6.09 -9.12
N MET A 25 8.08 -6.06 -10.44
CA MET A 25 8.20 -4.81 -11.19
C MET A 25 7.07 -3.85 -10.85
N LEU A 26 5.83 -4.34 -10.84
CA LEU A 26 4.69 -3.54 -10.47
C LEU A 26 4.80 -3.07 -9.02
N ALA A 27 5.20 -3.95 -8.12
CA ALA A 27 5.40 -3.58 -6.71
C ALA A 27 6.47 -2.50 -6.57
N ALA A 28 7.57 -2.61 -7.31
CA ALA A 28 8.63 -1.61 -7.28
C ALA A 28 8.15 -0.26 -7.81
N LEU A 29 7.37 -0.26 -8.89
CA LEU A 29 6.80 0.97 -9.43
C LEU A 29 5.85 1.63 -8.46
N LEU A 30 4.98 0.85 -7.83
CA LEU A 30 4.03 1.37 -6.85
C LEU A 30 4.77 1.91 -5.62
N PHE A 31 5.76 1.18 -5.14
CA PHE A 31 6.54 1.62 -3.99
C PHE A 31 7.26 2.93 -4.29
N THR A 32 7.87 3.03 -5.46
CA THR A 32 8.57 4.24 -5.88
C THR A 32 7.61 5.42 -6.00
N ALA A 33 6.44 5.19 -6.59
CA ALA A 33 5.42 6.23 -6.71
C ALA A 33 4.96 6.71 -5.33
N GLY A 34 4.73 5.78 -4.41
CA GLY A 34 4.35 6.12 -3.04
C GLY A 34 5.45 6.90 -2.32
N LEU A 35 6.68 6.47 -2.48
CA LEU A 35 7.82 7.14 -1.87
C LEU A 35 7.98 8.56 -2.40
N LEU A 36 7.87 8.73 -3.71
CA LEU A 36 7.93 10.07 -4.32
C LEU A 36 6.81 10.96 -3.80
N GLY A 37 5.60 10.43 -3.71
CA GLY A 37 4.47 11.17 -3.15
C GLY A 37 4.74 11.60 -1.71
N LEU A 38 5.33 10.71 -0.91
CA LEU A 38 5.67 11.00 0.47
C LEU A 38 6.70 12.13 0.59
N LEU A 39 7.69 12.14 -0.29
CA LEU A 39 8.77 13.12 -0.24
C LEU A 39 8.35 14.48 -0.80
N ILE A 40 7.44 14.51 -1.78
CA ILE A 40 7.05 15.74 -2.46
C ILE A 40 5.96 16.48 -1.70
N ARG A 41 5.01 15.78 -1.12
CA ARG A 41 3.84 16.40 -0.50
C ARG A 41 3.99 16.52 1.01
N ARG A 42 3.49 17.63 1.54
CA ARG A 42 3.52 17.91 2.99
C ARG A 42 2.13 17.72 3.64
N ASN A 43 1.09 17.59 2.83
CA ASN A 43 -0.26 17.41 3.33
C ASN A 43 -0.38 16.05 4.01
N VAL A 44 -0.96 16.01 5.22
CA VAL A 44 -1.12 14.79 6.01
C VAL A 44 -1.91 13.74 5.23
N ILE A 45 -2.95 14.14 4.52
CA ILE A 45 -3.77 13.20 3.74
C ILE A 45 -2.92 12.57 2.63
N PHE A 46 -2.10 13.35 1.94
CA PHE A 46 -1.21 12.83 0.90
C PHE A 46 -0.15 11.90 1.48
N ILE A 47 0.34 12.22 2.67
CA ILE A 47 1.29 11.33 3.37
C ILE A 47 0.63 9.99 3.66
N LEU A 48 -0.60 10.00 4.17
CA LEU A 48 -1.35 8.77 4.43
C LEU A 48 -1.58 7.96 3.17
N MET A 49 -1.99 8.62 2.09
CA MET A 49 -2.20 7.95 0.80
C MET A 49 -0.92 7.35 0.27
N SER A 50 0.18 8.06 0.38
CA SER A 50 1.49 7.58 -0.07
C SER A 50 1.94 6.36 0.72
N LEU A 51 1.77 6.39 2.03
CA LEU A 51 2.08 5.23 2.88
C LEU A 51 1.21 4.03 2.53
N GLU A 52 -0.07 4.25 2.25
CA GLU A 52 -0.96 3.18 1.82
C GLU A 52 -0.49 2.54 0.52
N VAL A 53 -0.10 3.35 -0.45
CA VAL A 53 0.43 2.84 -1.72
C VAL A 53 1.69 2.02 -1.48
N MET A 54 2.57 2.49 -0.60
CA MET A 54 3.81 1.77 -0.25
C MET A 54 3.52 0.44 0.44
N LEU A 55 2.57 0.43 1.39
CA LEU A 55 2.18 -0.80 2.07
C LEU A 55 1.55 -1.80 1.11
N ASN A 56 0.71 -1.32 0.20
CA ASN A 56 0.11 -2.17 -0.83
C ASN A 56 1.17 -2.76 -1.76
N ALA A 57 2.18 -1.97 -2.10
CA ALA A 57 3.30 -2.45 -2.91
C ALA A 57 4.07 -3.56 -2.19
N ALA A 58 4.34 -3.39 -0.91
CA ALA A 58 5.00 -4.40 -0.10
C ALA A 58 4.15 -5.68 -0.01
N ALA A 59 2.84 -5.52 0.21
CA ALA A 59 1.92 -6.65 0.26
C ALA A 59 1.92 -7.42 -1.06
N LEU A 60 1.89 -6.71 -2.18
CA LEU A 60 1.91 -7.31 -3.50
C LEU A 60 3.19 -8.12 -3.70
N ALA A 61 4.34 -7.59 -3.30
CA ALA A 61 5.62 -8.28 -3.40
C ALA A 61 5.63 -9.57 -2.58
N PHE A 62 5.13 -9.52 -1.35
CA PHE A 62 5.09 -10.70 -0.47
C PHE A 62 4.14 -11.76 -1.01
N VAL A 63 2.96 -11.36 -1.44
CA VAL A 63 1.98 -12.30 -1.99
C VAL A 63 2.50 -12.94 -3.27
N GLY A 64 3.11 -12.13 -4.14
CA GLY A 64 3.71 -12.64 -5.38
C GLY A 64 4.84 -13.62 -5.11
N ALA A 65 5.73 -13.29 -4.20
CA ALA A 65 6.83 -14.18 -3.84
C ALA A 65 6.32 -15.48 -3.22
N SER A 66 5.35 -15.38 -2.32
CA SER A 66 4.75 -16.53 -1.67
C SER A 66 4.09 -17.47 -2.68
N ALA A 67 3.35 -16.90 -3.63
CA ALA A 67 2.71 -17.68 -4.69
C ALA A 67 3.76 -18.37 -5.57
N HIS A 68 4.87 -17.69 -5.86
CA HIS A 68 5.92 -18.27 -6.70
C HIS A 68 6.54 -19.51 -6.06
N TRP A 69 6.75 -19.48 -4.74
CA TRP A 69 7.32 -20.63 -4.02
C TRP A 69 6.27 -21.57 -3.43
N GLY A 70 4.99 -21.35 -3.74
CA GLY A 70 3.93 -22.24 -3.31
C GLY A 70 3.71 -22.25 -1.79
N GLN A 71 4.01 -21.14 -1.13
CA GLN A 71 3.87 -21.01 0.32
C GLN A 71 2.69 -20.12 0.67
N THR A 72 2.14 -20.31 1.86
CA THR A 72 1.00 -19.52 2.34
C THR A 72 1.42 -18.36 3.24
N ASP A 73 2.70 -18.24 3.55
CA ASP A 73 3.21 -17.24 4.47
C ASP A 73 2.93 -15.81 3.98
N GLY A 74 2.91 -15.61 2.66
CA GLY A 74 2.59 -14.31 2.08
C GLY A 74 1.19 -13.83 2.41
N GLN A 75 0.23 -14.75 2.53
CA GLN A 75 -1.13 -14.40 2.90
C GLN A 75 -1.21 -13.96 4.36
N ILE A 76 -0.45 -14.60 5.23
CA ILE A 76 -0.37 -14.21 6.64
C ILE A 76 0.24 -12.82 6.76
N ILE A 77 1.30 -12.56 6.02
CA ILE A 77 1.94 -11.25 5.99
C ILE A 77 0.98 -10.20 5.43
N LEU A 78 0.20 -10.56 4.40
CA LEU A 78 -0.80 -9.66 3.84
C LEU A 78 -1.81 -9.25 4.91
N LEU A 79 -2.32 -10.20 5.69
CA LEU A 79 -3.26 -9.89 6.77
C LEU A 79 -2.65 -8.96 7.81
N LEU A 80 -1.38 -9.19 8.13
CA LEU A 80 -0.65 -8.33 9.06
C LEU A 80 -0.52 -6.91 8.49
N ILE A 81 -0.16 -6.79 7.23
CA ILE A 81 -0.02 -5.49 6.57
C ILE A 81 -1.37 -4.76 6.53
N LEU A 82 -2.45 -5.47 6.21
CA LEU A 82 -3.78 -4.88 6.21
C LEU A 82 -4.19 -4.37 7.58
N THR A 83 -3.84 -5.11 8.63
CA THR A 83 -4.11 -4.68 10.01
C THR A 83 -3.34 -3.41 10.35
N ILE A 84 -2.07 -3.35 9.99
CA ILE A 84 -1.24 -2.17 10.21
C ILE A 84 -1.79 -0.98 9.42
N ALA A 85 -2.17 -1.21 8.16
CA ALA A 85 -2.73 -0.16 7.30
C ALA A 85 -4.03 0.40 7.90
N ALA A 86 -4.90 -0.47 8.39
CA ALA A 86 -6.15 -0.03 9.01
C ALA A 86 -5.88 0.80 10.27
N ALA A 87 -4.95 0.37 11.12
CA ALA A 87 -4.56 1.10 12.31
C ALA A 87 -3.96 2.47 11.96
N GLU A 88 -3.13 2.51 10.92
CA GLU A 88 -2.48 3.72 10.45
C GLU A 88 -3.50 4.74 9.94
N VAL A 89 -4.49 4.28 9.17
CA VAL A 89 -5.56 5.14 8.68
C VAL A 89 -6.38 5.69 9.84
N ALA A 90 -6.70 4.85 10.81
CA ALA A 90 -7.48 5.28 11.98
C ALA A 90 -6.74 6.37 12.76
N VAL A 91 -5.46 6.17 13.04
CA VAL A 91 -4.63 7.15 13.75
C VAL A 91 -4.48 8.41 12.91
N GLY A 92 -4.23 8.25 11.61
CA GLY A 92 -4.05 9.37 10.71
C GLY A 92 -5.29 10.24 10.59
N LEU A 93 -6.46 9.62 10.46
CA LEU A 93 -7.72 10.37 10.43
C LEU A 93 -7.97 11.10 11.74
N GLY A 94 -7.65 10.47 12.88
CA GLY A 94 -7.74 11.13 14.17
C GLY A 94 -6.86 12.37 14.25
N LEU A 95 -5.63 12.28 13.73
CA LEU A 95 -4.72 13.41 13.68
C LEU A 95 -5.24 14.52 12.78
N VAL A 96 -5.77 14.16 11.61
CA VAL A 96 -6.34 15.13 10.67
C VAL A 96 -7.48 15.88 11.32
N LEU A 97 -8.39 15.17 11.99
CA LEU A 97 -9.50 15.79 12.69
C LEU A 97 -9.03 16.74 13.79
N GLN A 98 -8.00 16.35 14.52
CA GLN A 98 -7.46 17.16 15.58
C GLN A 98 -6.80 18.43 15.05
N ILE A 99 -6.07 18.31 13.95
CA ILE A 99 -5.46 19.45 13.29
C ILE A 99 -6.55 20.42 12.80
N GLN A 100 -7.60 19.90 12.18
CA GLN A 100 -8.71 20.73 11.74
C GLN A 100 -9.36 21.48 12.89
N ARG A 101 -9.57 20.82 14.01
CA ARG A 101 -10.16 21.46 15.19
C ARG A 101 -9.28 22.60 15.70
N ARG A 102 -7.97 22.38 15.71
CA ARG A 102 -7.03 23.41 16.15
C ARG A 102 -7.03 24.60 15.21
N PHE A 103 -7.05 24.37 13.91
CA PHE A 103 -7.10 25.46 12.92
C PHE A 103 -8.37 26.26 13.08
N LYS A 104 -9.52 25.62 13.28
CA LYS A 104 -10.78 26.34 13.51
C LYS A 104 -10.72 27.19 14.76
N THR A 105 -10.12 26.66 15.82
CA THR A 105 -9.96 27.40 17.06
C THR A 105 -9.06 28.63 16.86
N LEU A 106 -7.96 28.46 16.15
CA LEU A 106 -7.05 29.56 15.84
C LEU A 106 -7.74 30.61 14.98
N ASP A 107 -8.52 30.21 14.00
CA ASP A 107 -9.25 31.13 13.15
C ASP A 107 -10.26 31.93 13.97
N LEU A 108 -10.96 31.30 14.88
CA LEU A 108 -11.91 31.98 15.75
C LEU A 108 -11.20 32.98 16.67
N ASP A 109 -10.06 32.59 17.19
CA ASP A 109 -9.27 33.48 18.05
C ASP A 109 -8.78 34.70 17.28
N VAL A 110 -8.31 34.49 16.03
CA VAL A 110 -7.87 35.60 15.17
C VAL A 110 -9.04 36.55 14.88
N VAL A 111 -10.19 35.99 14.53
CA VAL A 111 -11.38 36.80 14.25
C VAL A 111 -11.81 37.56 15.50
N SER A 112 -11.78 36.93 16.65
CA SER A 112 -12.11 37.56 17.92
C SER A 112 -11.18 38.72 18.24
N GLN A 113 -9.88 38.54 18.01
CA GLN A 113 -8.89 39.60 18.19
C GLN A 113 -9.11 40.77 17.22
N MET A 114 -9.51 40.47 16.01
CA MET A 114 -9.77 41.50 15.00
C MET A 114 -11.02 42.33 15.36
N ARG A 115 -11.97 41.75 16.03
CA ARG A 115 -13.16 42.47 16.48
C ARG A 115 -12.92 43.31 17.72
N GLY A 116 -12.00 42.87 18.50
CA GLY A 116 -11.81 43.43 19.80
C GLY A 116 -10.80 44.42 20.02
#